data_bdba2069755b1295c9d8541e00d1ac93
#
_entry.id   bdba2069755b1295c9d8541e00d1ac93
#
_cell.length_a   1.000
_cell.length_b   1.000
_cell.length_c   1.000
_cell.angle_alpha   90.00
_cell.angle_beta   90.00
_cell.angle_gamma   90.00
#
_symmetry.space_group_name_H-M   'P 1'
#
loop_
_entity.id
_entity.type
_entity.pdbx_description
1 polymer ?
#
loop_
_entity_poly.entity_id
_entity_poly.type
_entity_poly.pdbx_seq_one_letter_code
_entity_poly.pdbx_strand_id
1 'polypeptide(L)'
;MKQPNLLMKESVHHRLFPSGQFQKQFVCFGHFLRFATRSFAVLVGLTLLWGVIQAPAWGAGVSDLIWVETNSTAGNSILTFLNNGTGTPTLVATTPAGGIGVFDGTFALGPFDSDQNLIVNPEGTLLFVVNSGSNTIAVFHITANGLEPVNGSPFPSGGSDPVSLGLTGNILTVVNKDQDPAQNSNLVQPNYTTFEVSADGRLTPIGNSTVSVAYGSSPSQALAVPRGPFVFGADFLGGLLQSFSINHHGQLRQNLPQALPESVFVDKTGGHLPLGLRTHPFLPILYVDITPISEVAVYRFDERGELSFLRTVPDSGAAPCWATVNHTGTRLYATNTGDNSVEVYDLTDPFNPVEIQHFVMTSNTGAVFSTVIDQTDQWLYVTSEQSSATAAPEANGFHALKVGPDGTLSEPFAPAVLPIGGTVPVRSQGITVLGANN
;
A
#
# COMPACT_ATOMS: atom_id res chain seq x y z
N MET A 1 33.49 10.58 53.91
CA MET A 1 34.11 11.90 54.03
C MET A 1 33.44 12.85 53.08
N LYS A 2 32.71 13.80 53.66
CA LYS A 2 32.41 15.19 53.26
C LYS A 2 32.09 15.53 51.81
N GLN A 3 30.79 15.82 51.60
CA GLN A 3 30.34 16.90 50.70
C GLN A 3 30.94 18.26 51.09
N PRO A 4 30.89 19.30 50.24
CA PRO A 4 29.78 20.22 50.45
C PRO A 4 29.12 20.80 49.17
N ASN A 5 27.86 21.19 49.40
CA ASN A 5 26.99 22.07 48.65
C ASN A 5 27.60 23.45 48.35
N LEU A 6 27.16 24.09 47.26
CA LEU A 6 26.89 25.52 47.25
C LEU A 6 25.73 25.88 46.32
N LEU A 7 24.71 26.45 46.93
CA LEU A 7 23.59 27.22 46.36
C LEU A 7 24.06 28.65 46.03
N MET A 8 23.41 29.26 45.04
CA MET A 8 22.95 30.68 45.02
C MET A 8 22.52 30.99 43.58
N LYS A 9 21.39 31.43 43.34
CA LYS A 9 20.39 32.43 43.71
C LYS A 9 19.98 33.22 42.47
N GLU A 10 18.71 33.36 42.37
CA GLU A 10 17.83 34.15 41.51
C GLU A 10 18.31 35.53 41.07
N SER A 11 17.83 35.99 39.89
CA SER A 11 17.20 37.32 39.83
C SER A 11 16.21 37.41 38.65
N VAL A 12 15.01 37.71 39.03
CA VAL A 12 13.82 38.10 38.25
C VAL A 12 13.99 39.55 37.78
N HIS A 13 13.70 39.85 36.52
CA HIS A 13 13.29 41.21 36.15
C HIS A 13 12.16 41.19 35.16
N HIS A 14 10.98 41.50 35.69
CA HIS A 14 9.81 42.05 35.01
C HIS A 14 10.13 43.37 34.35
N ARG A 15 9.64 43.61 33.15
CA ARG A 15 9.15 44.92 32.74
C ARG A 15 7.93 44.79 31.80
N LEU A 16 6.97 45.63 32.18
CA LEU A 16 5.59 45.80 31.75
C LEU A 16 5.45 46.50 30.37
N PHE A 17 4.30 46.30 29.83
CA PHE A 17 3.65 46.95 28.66
C PHE A 17 3.63 48.50 28.74
N PRO A 18 3.32 49.23 27.61
CA PRO A 18 1.96 49.69 27.54
C PRO A 18 1.27 49.61 26.15
N SER A 19 -0.01 49.51 26.25
CA SER A 19 -1.11 49.60 25.31
C SER A 19 -1.19 50.94 24.54
N GLY A 20 -1.73 50.86 23.32
CA GLY A 20 -2.14 52.02 22.56
C GLY A 20 -3.12 51.62 21.43
N GLN A 21 -4.41 51.73 21.75
CA GLN A 21 -5.50 51.73 20.75
C GLN A 21 -5.48 53.02 19.93
N PHE A 22 -5.83 52.95 18.65
CA PHE A 22 -6.62 54.00 18.01
C PHE A 22 -7.58 53.44 16.97
N GLN A 23 -8.75 53.96 17.02
CA GLN A 23 -9.99 53.51 16.42
C GLN A 23 -10.41 54.51 15.32
N LYS A 24 -11.07 53.99 14.27
CA LYS A 24 -12.08 54.62 13.38
C LYS A 24 -11.68 55.80 12.48
N GLN A 25 -12.04 55.71 11.21
CA GLN A 25 -13.26 56.36 10.71
C GLN A 25 -13.53 56.06 9.22
N PHE A 26 -14.80 55.81 8.96
CA PHE A 26 -15.52 55.84 7.68
C PHE A 26 -15.48 57.21 7.05
N VAL A 27 -15.58 57.27 5.68
CA VAL A 27 -16.48 58.16 4.95
C VAL A 27 -16.69 57.69 3.51
N CYS A 28 -17.97 57.53 3.13
CA CYS A 28 -18.51 57.45 1.80
C CYS A 28 -18.48 58.82 1.07
N PHE A 29 -18.49 58.80 -0.28
CA PHE A 29 -19.21 59.68 -1.23
C PHE A 29 -18.67 59.33 -2.62
N GLY A 30 -19.35 58.94 -3.55
CA GLY A 30 -20.49 59.14 -4.37
C GLY A 30 -20.31 60.30 -5.40
N HIS A 31 -20.27 59.98 -6.71
CA HIS A 31 -21.09 60.59 -7.75
C HIS A 31 -20.57 60.30 -9.17
N PHE A 32 -21.44 59.73 -9.98
CA PHE A 32 -21.73 59.94 -11.42
C PHE A 32 -20.72 60.69 -12.29
N LEU A 33 -20.38 60.05 -13.43
CA LEU A 33 -20.63 60.66 -14.76
C LEU A 33 -20.63 59.60 -15.89
N ARG A 34 -21.68 59.61 -16.70
CA ARG A 34 -21.85 58.86 -17.94
C ARG A 34 -20.99 59.49 -19.05
N PHE A 35 -20.27 58.65 -19.78
CA PHE A 35 -20.00 58.94 -21.22
C PHE A 35 -20.05 57.64 -22.02
N ALA A 36 -20.94 57.64 -22.97
CA ALA A 36 -21.06 56.63 -24.02
C ALA A 36 -20.04 56.89 -25.13
N THR A 37 -19.23 55.87 -25.47
CA THR A 37 -18.61 55.79 -26.78
C THR A 37 -18.59 54.34 -27.24
N ARG A 38 -19.13 54.15 -28.42
CA ARG A 38 -19.14 52.91 -29.20
C ARG A 38 -17.70 52.52 -29.54
N SER A 39 -17.33 51.24 -29.31
CA SER A 39 -16.23 50.66 -30.05
C SER A 39 -16.39 49.14 -30.12
N PHE A 40 -16.20 48.65 -31.30
CA PHE A 40 -16.20 47.29 -31.82
C PHE A 40 -15.70 46.21 -30.88
N ALA A 41 -16.55 45.22 -30.64
CA ALA A 41 -16.16 43.94 -30.04
C ALA A 41 -15.51 43.08 -31.14
N VAL A 42 -14.19 42.90 -31.06
CA VAL A 42 -13.51 41.79 -31.71
C VAL A 42 -13.57 40.62 -30.71
N LEU A 43 -14.45 39.66 -30.99
CA LEU A 43 -14.49 38.38 -30.29
C LEU A 43 -13.30 37.53 -30.77
N VAL A 44 -12.19 37.53 -30.02
CA VAL A 44 -11.17 36.51 -30.15
C VAL A 44 -11.64 35.34 -29.28
N GLY A 45 -12.23 34.35 -29.93
CA GLY A 45 -12.57 33.09 -29.32
C GLY A 45 -11.30 32.32 -28.95
N LEU A 46 -10.87 32.42 -27.68
CA LEU A 46 -9.97 31.43 -27.10
C LEU A 46 -10.81 30.18 -26.83
N THR A 47 -10.84 29.26 -27.78
CA THR A 47 -11.20 27.86 -27.52
C THR A 47 -10.10 27.24 -26.66
N LEU A 48 -10.27 27.28 -25.35
CA LEU A 48 -9.59 26.35 -24.43
C LEU A 48 -10.02 24.94 -24.84
N LEU A 49 -9.19 24.28 -25.65
CA LEU A 49 -9.22 22.82 -25.79
C LEU A 49 -8.85 22.23 -24.40
N TRP A 50 -9.87 22.01 -23.60
CA TRP A 50 -9.77 21.00 -22.56
C TRP A 50 -9.65 19.67 -23.29
N GLY A 51 -8.43 19.18 -23.41
CA GLY A 51 -8.19 17.80 -23.74
C GLY A 51 -8.80 16.97 -22.63
N VAL A 52 -10.04 16.51 -22.83
CA VAL A 52 -10.60 15.40 -22.08
C VAL A 52 -9.70 14.23 -22.42
N ILE A 53 -8.79 13.89 -21.53
CA ILE A 53 -8.12 12.58 -21.54
C ILE A 53 -9.27 11.60 -21.34
N GLN A 54 -9.80 11.08 -22.44
CA GLN A 54 -10.73 9.96 -22.37
C GLN A 54 -9.94 8.79 -21.81
N ALA A 55 -10.31 8.36 -20.60
CA ALA A 55 -9.96 7.04 -20.15
C ALA A 55 -10.32 6.03 -21.25
N PRO A 56 -9.48 5.02 -21.50
CA PRO A 56 -9.72 4.06 -22.57
C PRO A 56 -11.14 3.51 -22.44
N ALA A 57 -11.89 3.54 -23.55
CA ALA A 57 -13.26 3.03 -23.61
C ALA A 57 -13.26 1.51 -23.58
N TRP A 58 -13.00 0.94 -22.40
CA TRP A 58 -13.43 -0.41 -22.08
C TRP A 58 -14.94 -0.30 -21.79
N GLY A 59 -15.75 -0.94 -22.60
CA GLY A 59 -17.18 -0.79 -22.81
C GLY A 59 -18.03 -0.31 -21.63
N ALA A 60 -19.11 0.37 -21.92
CA ALA A 60 -20.05 1.03 -21.01
C ALA A 60 -20.81 0.05 -20.08
N GLY A 61 -20.10 -0.62 -19.21
CA GLY A 61 -20.52 -1.32 -18.00
C GLY A 61 -19.37 -1.15 -17.02
N VAL A 62 -19.66 -1.00 -15.75
CA VAL A 62 -18.63 -0.90 -14.71
C VAL A 62 -17.86 -2.24 -14.70
N SER A 63 -16.70 -2.26 -15.34
CA SER A 63 -15.84 -3.44 -15.41
C SER A 63 -14.51 -3.06 -14.82
N ASP A 64 -14.06 -3.85 -13.83
CA ASP A 64 -12.75 -3.65 -13.22
C ASP A 64 -11.68 -4.37 -14.01
N LEU A 65 -10.55 -3.69 -14.22
CA LEU A 65 -9.32 -4.31 -14.66
C LEU A 65 -8.47 -4.61 -13.44
N ILE A 66 -8.15 -5.88 -13.25
CA ILE A 66 -7.40 -6.37 -12.10
C ILE A 66 -6.13 -7.03 -12.59
N TRP A 67 -5.02 -6.78 -11.91
CA TRP A 67 -3.74 -7.41 -12.20
C TRP A 67 -3.26 -8.23 -11.01
N VAL A 68 -2.80 -9.44 -11.32
CA VAL A 68 -2.19 -10.38 -10.37
C VAL A 68 -0.82 -10.78 -10.90
N GLU A 69 0.18 -10.81 -10.03
CA GLU A 69 1.53 -11.26 -10.37
C GLU A 69 1.67 -12.76 -10.20
N THR A 70 2.30 -13.45 -11.15
CA THR A 70 2.52 -14.90 -11.07
C THR A 70 3.66 -15.30 -10.15
N ASN A 71 4.63 -14.41 -9.93
CA ASN A 71 5.87 -14.67 -9.21
C ASN A 71 6.59 -15.97 -9.68
N SER A 72 6.49 -16.29 -10.96
CA SER A 72 7.08 -17.51 -11.51
C SER A 72 8.59 -17.43 -11.68
N THR A 73 9.32 -18.43 -11.18
CA THR A 73 10.79 -18.55 -11.37
C THR A 73 11.19 -18.86 -12.80
N ALA A 74 10.26 -19.38 -13.62
CA ALA A 74 10.50 -19.65 -15.04
C ALA A 74 10.28 -18.42 -15.93
N GLY A 75 9.70 -17.37 -15.38
CA GLY A 75 9.36 -16.11 -16.04
C GLY A 75 8.16 -15.48 -15.36
N ASN A 76 8.40 -14.36 -14.68
CA ASN A 76 7.34 -13.63 -14.03
C ASN A 76 6.40 -12.98 -15.05
N SER A 77 5.12 -12.98 -14.77
CA SER A 77 4.08 -12.46 -15.66
C SER A 77 2.98 -11.78 -14.86
N ILE A 78 2.29 -10.87 -15.54
CA ILE A 78 1.11 -10.18 -15.02
C ILE A 78 -0.12 -10.80 -15.68
N LEU A 79 -1.02 -11.33 -14.88
CA LEU A 79 -2.33 -11.82 -15.29
C LEU A 79 -3.32 -10.66 -15.24
N THR A 80 -3.96 -10.33 -16.34
CA THR A 80 -4.99 -9.28 -16.42
C THR A 80 -6.36 -9.92 -16.43
N PHE A 81 -7.17 -9.63 -15.41
CA PHE A 81 -8.54 -10.06 -15.30
C PHE A 81 -9.52 -8.92 -15.56
N LEU A 82 -10.68 -9.28 -16.08
CA LEU A 82 -11.83 -8.40 -16.24
C LEU A 82 -12.97 -8.91 -15.36
N ASN A 83 -13.45 -8.07 -14.45
CA ASN A 83 -14.68 -8.31 -13.71
C ASN A 83 -15.80 -7.40 -14.24
N ASN A 84 -16.83 -7.97 -14.83
CA ASN A 84 -18.02 -7.26 -15.29
C ASN A 84 -19.21 -7.40 -14.34
N GLY A 85 -19.00 -8.00 -13.16
CA GLY A 85 -20.01 -8.20 -12.14
C GLY A 85 -21.08 -9.26 -12.44
N THR A 86 -20.94 -10.04 -13.53
CA THR A 86 -21.96 -11.01 -13.97
C THR A 86 -21.54 -12.47 -13.83
N GLY A 87 -20.31 -12.73 -13.38
CA GLY A 87 -19.74 -14.07 -13.24
C GLY A 87 -18.35 -14.04 -12.64
N THR A 88 -17.68 -15.19 -12.63
CA THR A 88 -16.26 -15.28 -12.27
C THR A 88 -15.43 -14.35 -13.17
N PRO A 89 -14.50 -13.54 -12.58
CA PRO A 89 -13.62 -12.70 -13.38
C PRO A 89 -12.88 -13.47 -14.47
N THR A 90 -12.79 -12.88 -15.64
CA THR A 90 -12.24 -13.54 -16.84
C THR A 90 -10.81 -13.10 -17.08
N LEU A 91 -9.88 -14.06 -17.21
CA LEU A 91 -8.52 -13.78 -17.67
C LEU A 91 -8.54 -13.31 -19.13
N VAL A 92 -8.07 -12.09 -19.38
CA VAL A 92 -8.09 -11.48 -20.74
C VAL A 92 -6.69 -11.32 -21.34
N ALA A 93 -5.63 -11.29 -20.51
CA ALA A 93 -4.27 -11.22 -21.00
C ALA A 93 -3.27 -11.81 -19.98
N THR A 94 -2.12 -12.24 -20.50
CA THR A 94 -0.92 -12.59 -19.71
C THR A 94 0.26 -11.84 -20.33
N THR A 95 0.88 -10.96 -19.57
CA THR A 95 1.98 -10.10 -20.04
C THR A 95 3.27 -10.45 -19.28
N PRO A 96 4.36 -10.85 -19.98
CA PRO A 96 5.64 -11.09 -19.32
C PRO A 96 6.17 -9.84 -18.59
N ALA A 97 6.61 -10.01 -17.34
CA ALA A 97 7.21 -8.93 -16.56
C ALA A 97 8.70 -8.66 -16.90
N GLY A 98 9.29 -9.46 -17.77
CA GLY A 98 10.68 -9.30 -18.22
C GLY A 98 11.73 -9.73 -17.18
N GLY A 99 11.31 -10.40 -16.10
CA GLY A 99 12.18 -10.97 -15.08
C GLY A 99 11.63 -12.29 -14.57
N ILE A 100 12.14 -12.75 -13.43
CA ILE A 100 11.69 -13.97 -12.75
C ILE A 100 11.25 -13.65 -11.33
N GLY A 101 10.34 -14.46 -10.80
CA GLY A 101 9.94 -14.47 -9.40
C GLY A 101 10.86 -15.35 -8.55
N VAL A 102 10.46 -15.57 -7.31
CA VAL A 102 11.17 -16.43 -6.36
C VAL A 102 10.32 -17.63 -5.98
N PHE A 103 11.00 -18.64 -5.51
CA PHE A 103 10.39 -19.84 -4.94
C PHE A 103 11.04 -20.19 -3.62
N ASP A 104 10.22 -20.28 -2.58
CA ASP A 104 10.63 -20.85 -1.32
C ASP A 104 9.91 -22.19 -1.09
N GLY A 105 10.65 -23.27 -1.16
CA GLY A 105 10.14 -24.64 -0.98
C GLY A 105 9.65 -24.96 0.43
N THR A 106 9.94 -24.10 1.38
CA THR A 106 9.49 -24.26 2.77
C THR A 106 8.06 -23.82 2.98
N PHE A 107 7.52 -22.97 2.11
CA PHE A 107 6.21 -22.30 2.25
C PHE A 107 6.05 -21.56 3.57
N ALA A 108 7.17 -21.26 4.19
CA ALA A 108 7.23 -20.53 5.44
C ALA A 108 7.48 -19.04 5.14
N LEU A 109 7.77 -18.32 6.19
CA LEU A 109 8.28 -16.96 6.16
C LEU A 109 9.37 -16.80 5.10
N GLY A 110 9.43 -15.68 4.46
CA GLY A 110 10.46 -15.44 3.47
C GLY A 110 10.02 -14.44 2.40
N PRO A 111 10.42 -14.61 1.14
CA PRO A 111 10.09 -13.66 0.07
C PRO A 111 8.59 -13.47 -0.12
N PHE A 112 7.78 -14.46 0.24
CA PHE A 112 6.33 -14.43 0.04
C PHE A 112 5.56 -13.58 1.05
N ASP A 113 6.11 -13.32 2.24
CA ASP A 113 5.43 -12.50 3.24
C ASP A 113 5.60 -11.01 2.90
N SER A 114 4.84 -10.54 1.92
CA SER A 114 4.86 -9.17 1.43
C SER A 114 3.57 -8.80 0.72
N ASP A 115 3.26 -7.51 0.63
CA ASP A 115 2.14 -6.96 -0.13
C ASP A 115 2.58 -5.77 -0.98
N GLN A 116 1.71 -5.34 -1.90
CA GLN A 116 2.00 -4.28 -2.86
C GLN A 116 3.17 -4.64 -3.81
N ASN A 117 3.27 -5.91 -4.20
CA ASN A 117 4.24 -6.39 -5.18
C ASN A 117 4.02 -5.77 -6.57
N LEU A 118 2.77 -5.37 -6.84
CA LEU A 118 2.41 -4.55 -7.98
C LEU A 118 1.44 -3.44 -7.56
N ILE A 119 1.65 -2.25 -8.13
CA ILE A 119 0.82 -1.07 -7.86
C ILE A 119 0.54 -0.29 -9.13
N VAL A 120 -0.58 0.41 -9.16
CA VAL A 120 -0.96 1.35 -10.22
C VAL A 120 -0.75 2.78 -9.72
N ASN A 121 -0.26 3.68 -10.56
CA ASN A 121 -0.20 5.08 -10.18
C ASN A 121 -1.60 5.71 -10.08
N PRO A 122 -1.78 6.80 -9.31
CA PRO A 122 -3.10 7.42 -9.13
C PRO A 122 -3.79 7.85 -10.43
N GLU A 123 -3.02 8.15 -11.47
CA GLU A 123 -3.54 8.53 -12.80
C GLU A 123 -4.05 7.33 -13.60
N GLY A 124 -3.81 6.08 -13.15
CA GLY A 124 -4.20 4.87 -13.86
C GLY A 124 -3.46 4.64 -15.17
N THR A 125 -2.26 5.19 -15.32
CA THR A 125 -1.49 5.17 -16.56
C THR A 125 -0.25 4.30 -16.53
N LEU A 126 0.25 3.99 -15.33
CA LEU A 126 1.45 3.18 -15.11
C LEU A 126 1.16 2.06 -14.12
N LEU A 127 1.66 0.87 -14.43
CA LEU A 127 1.71 -0.28 -13.54
C LEU A 127 3.18 -0.59 -13.24
N PHE A 128 3.50 -0.72 -11.95
CA PHE A 128 4.82 -1.13 -11.45
C PHE A 128 4.72 -2.53 -10.87
N VAL A 129 5.71 -3.38 -11.13
CA VAL A 129 5.71 -4.79 -10.73
C VAL A 129 7.10 -5.19 -10.30
N VAL A 130 7.25 -5.86 -9.16
CA VAL A 130 8.54 -6.45 -8.75
C VAL A 130 8.85 -7.72 -9.55
N ASN A 131 10.11 -7.98 -9.79
CA ASN A 131 10.63 -9.28 -10.21
C ASN A 131 11.64 -9.70 -9.15
N SER A 132 11.15 -10.33 -8.10
CA SER A 132 11.91 -10.61 -6.88
C SER A 132 13.18 -11.42 -7.15
N GLY A 133 13.10 -12.47 -7.97
CA GLY A 133 14.24 -13.31 -8.31
C GLY A 133 15.24 -12.69 -9.30
N SER A 134 14.86 -11.62 -10.00
CA SER A 134 15.75 -10.88 -10.91
C SER A 134 16.29 -9.59 -10.32
N ASN A 135 15.86 -9.20 -9.12
CA ASN A 135 16.23 -7.93 -8.49
C ASN A 135 15.87 -6.70 -9.34
N THR A 136 14.69 -6.74 -9.99
CA THR A 136 14.27 -5.68 -10.90
C THR A 136 12.81 -5.26 -10.65
N ILE A 137 12.44 -4.09 -11.20
CA ILE A 137 11.10 -3.57 -11.24
C ILE A 137 10.68 -3.38 -12.69
N ALA A 138 9.63 -4.05 -13.11
CA ALA A 138 9.00 -3.80 -14.40
C ALA A 138 8.04 -2.64 -14.30
N VAL A 139 8.01 -1.80 -15.35
CA VAL A 139 7.08 -0.68 -15.47
C VAL A 139 6.39 -0.74 -16.82
N PHE A 140 5.08 -0.59 -16.80
CA PHE A 140 4.24 -0.66 -17.99
C PHE A 140 3.36 0.58 -18.10
N HIS A 141 3.17 1.03 -19.33
CA HIS A 141 2.03 1.89 -19.67
C HIS A 141 0.76 1.05 -19.71
N ILE A 142 -0.29 1.53 -19.05
CA ILE A 142 -1.64 0.98 -19.15
C ILE A 142 -2.31 1.66 -20.36
N THR A 143 -2.56 0.88 -21.42
CA THR A 143 -3.11 1.41 -22.68
C THR A 143 -4.42 0.71 -23.02
N ALA A 144 -5.15 1.24 -23.99
CA ALA A 144 -6.36 0.58 -24.51
C ALA A 144 -6.09 -0.81 -25.12
N ASN A 145 -4.83 -1.10 -25.47
CA ASN A 145 -4.43 -2.37 -26.07
C ASN A 145 -3.83 -3.35 -25.03
N GLY A 146 -3.77 -2.96 -23.75
CA GLY A 146 -3.16 -3.73 -22.68
C GLY A 146 -1.92 -3.06 -22.09
N LEU A 147 -1.04 -3.86 -21.48
CA LEU A 147 0.19 -3.39 -20.85
C LEU A 147 1.32 -3.31 -21.88
N GLU A 148 1.94 -2.15 -22.00
CA GLU A 148 3.09 -1.91 -22.87
C GLU A 148 4.31 -1.54 -22.02
N PRO A 149 5.45 -2.27 -22.11
CA PRO A 149 6.60 -1.99 -21.26
C PRO A 149 7.18 -0.62 -21.55
N VAL A 150 7.50 0.13 -20.50
CA VAL A 150 8.21 1.39 -20.57
C VAL A 150 9.62 1.16 -21.13
N ASN A 151 10.10 2.10 -21.93
CA ASN A 151 11.44 1.97 -22.51
C ASN A 151 12.54 1.86 -21.44
N GLY A 152 13.27 0.78 -21.46
CA GLY A 152 14.31 0.42 -20.49
C GLY A 152 13.81 -0.45 -19.32
N SER A 153 12.50 -0.76 -19.25
CA SER A 153 11.95 -1.74 -18.30
C SER A 153 12.44 -3.17 -18.65
N PRO A 154 12.74 -4.01 -17.63
CA PRO A 154 12.73 -3.74 -16.20
C PRO A 154 13.99 -3.00 -15.71
N PHE A 155 13.84 -2.22 -14.63
CA PHE A 155 14.90 -1.43 -14.00
C PHE A 155 15.47 -2.14 -12.77
N PRO A 156 16.77 -2.00 -12.41
CA PRO A 156 17.31 -2.54 -11.17
C PRO A 156 16.58 -1.99 -9.94
N SER A 157 16.29 -2.85 -8.95
CA SER A 157 15.53 -2.50 -7.75
C SER A 157 16.31 -1.75 -6.67
N GLY A 158 17.63 -1.69 -6.80
CA GLY A 158 18.51 -1.07 -5.80
C GLY A 158 18.89 -1.99 -4.62
N GLY A 159 18.52 -3.25 -4.67
CA GLY A 159 18.85 -4.27 -3.67
C GLY A 159 18.62 -5.68 -4.19
N SER A 160 18.43 -6.62 -3.28
CA SER A 160 18.13 -8.02 -3.56
C SER A 160 16.72 -8.37 -3.10
N ASP A 161 16.00 -9.14 -3.89
CA ASP A 161 14.65 -9.62 -3.60
C ASP A 161 13.66 -8.47 -3.33
N PRO A 162 13.36 -7.62 -4.35
CA PRO A 162 12.32 -6.60 -4.22
C PRO A 162 10.95 -7.26 -4.04
N VAL A 163 10.20 -6.82 -3.01
CA VAL A 163 8.96 -7.48 -2.63
C VAL A 163 7.78 -6.51 -2.47
N SER A 164 8.04 -5.20 -2.36
CA SER A 164 6.95 -4.24 -2.15
C SER A 164 7.28 -2.87 -2.72
N LEU A 165 6.24 -2.20 -3.17
CA LEU A 165 6.29 -0.90 -3.85
C LEU A 165 5.32 0.09 -3.20
N GLY A 166 5.76 1.32 -3.01
CA GLY A 166 4.89 2.41 -2.56
C GLY A 166 5.18 3.69 -3.34
N LEU A 167 4.13 4.35 -3.85
CA LEU A 167 4.28 5.56 -4.65
C LEU A 167 3.78 6.79 -3.90
N THR A 168 4.67 7.77 -3.71
CA THR A 168 4.36 9.07 -3.11
C THR A 168 4.64 10.17 -4.13
N GLY A 169 3.61 10.71 -4.75
CA GLY A 169 3.77 11.61 -5.89
C GLY A 169 4.51 10.90 -7.03
N ASN A 170 5.68 11.40 -7.43
CA ASN A 170 6.55 10.77 -8.42
C ASN A 170 7.75 10.01 -7.80
N ILE A 171 7.70 9.71 -6.51
CA ILE A 171 8.76 8.97 -5.82
C ILE A 171 8.28 7.55 -5.52
N LEU A 172 8.90 6.58 -6.15
CA LEU A 172 8.66 5.16 -5.90
C LEU A 172 9.61 4.67 -4.80
N THR A 173 9.07 4.16 -3.71
CA THR A 173 9.82 3.45 -2.66
C THR A 173 9.74 1.95 -2.91
N VAL A 174 10.86 1.27 -2.78
CA VAL A 174 11.02 -0.16 -2.99
C VAL A 174 11.57 -0.79 -1.72
N VAL A 175 10.95 -1.88 -1.28
CA VAL A 175 11.51 -2.79 -0.26
C VAL A 175 12.28 -3.89 -0.97
N ASN A 176 13.55 -4.04 -0.62
CA ASN A 176 14.39 -5.18 -1.00
C ASN A 176 14.61 -6.03 0.25
N LYS A 177 14.06 -7.25 0.26
CA LYS A 177 13.95 -8.09 1.46
C LYS A 177 15.19 -8.95 1.72
N ASP A 178 15.96 -9.25 0.68
CA ASP A 178 17.16 -10.13 0.70
C ASP A 178 16.88 -11.51 1.33
N GLN A 179 15.77 -12.12 0.97
CA GLN A 179 15.33 -13.43 1.48
C GLN A 179 15.10 -14.48 0.38
N ASP A 180 15.46 -14.19 -0.88
CA ASP A 180 15.45 -15.20 -1.96
C ASP A 180 16.41 -16.35 -1.61
N PRO A 181 15.89 -17.58 -1.38
CA PRO A 181 16.74 -18.72 -1.01
C PRO A 181 17.81 -19.06 -2.06
N ALA A 182 17.58 -18.73 -3.33
CA ALA A 182 18.52 -18.98 -4.42
C ALA A 182 19.65 -17.95 -4.48
N GLN A 183 19.45 -16.76 -3.93
CA GLN A 183 20.40 -15.64 -4.05
C GLN A 183 20.85 -15.09 -2.69
N ASN A 184 20.24 -15.51 -1.61
CA ASN A 184 20.57 -15.02 -0.27
C ASN A 184 22.00 -15.43 0.11
N SER A 185 22.90 -14.48 0.04
CA SER A 185 24.30 -14.65 0.44
C SER A 185 24.55 -14.22 1.89
N ASN A 186 23.55 -13.67 2.60
CA ASN A 186 23.67 -12.95 3.87
C ASN A 186 24.71 -11.82 3.86
N LEU A 187 25.05 -11.32 2.67
CA LEU A 187 26.01 -10.25 2.45
C LEU A 187 25.35 -8.91 2.13
N VAL A 188 24.08 -8.93 1.75
CA VAL A 188 23.29 -7.74 1.45
C VAL A 188 22.32 -7.50 2.60
N GLN A 189 22.24 -6.28 3.08
CA GLN A 189 21.22 -5.93 4.07
C GLN A 189 19.90 -5.64 3.37
N PRO A 190 18.76 -6.12 3.93
CA PRO A 190 17.45 -5.64 3.51
C PRO A 190 17.41 -4.12 3.56
N ASN A 191 16.71 -3.50 2.64
CA ASN A 191 16.71 -2.04 2.56
C ASN A 191 15.42 -1.49 1.96
N TYR A 192 15.19 -0.20 2.23
CA TYR A 192 14.25 0.65 1.52
C TYR A 192 15.04 1.61 0.64
N THR A 193 14.67 1.75 -0.61
CA THR A 193 15.33 2.67 -1.54
C THR A 193 14.29 3.40 -2.38
N THR A 194 14.64 4.59 -2.93
CA THR A 194 13.71 5.36 -3.74
C THR A 194 14.22 5.66 -5.13
N PHE A 195 13.26 5.81 -6.03
CA PHE A 195 13.45 6.17 -7.42
C PHE A 195 12.56 7.36 -7.78
N GLU A 196 13.05 8.25 -8.60
CA GLU A 196 12.22 9.20 -9.30
C GLU A 196 11.56 8.53 -10.49
N VAL A 197 10.24 8.66 -10.59
CA VAL A 197 9.44 8.21 -11.73
C VAL A 197 9.25 9.39 -12.67
N SER A 198 9.79 9.30 -13.89
CA SER A 198 9.59 10.32 -14.91
C SER A 198 8.21 10.22 -15.54
N ALA A 199 7.79 11.26 -16.27
CA ALA A 199 6.48 11.29 -16.93
C ALA A 199 6.26 10.16 -17.95
N ASP A 200 7.32 9.59 -18.51
CA ASP A 200 7.31 8.43 -19.40
C ASP A 200 7.49 7.09 -18.64
N GLY A 201 7.43 7.10 -17.30
CA GLY A 201 7.47 5.90 -16.45
C GLY A 201 8.87 5.33 -16.19
N ARG A 202 9.95 6.00 -16.64
CA ARG A 202 11.32 5.52 -16.38
C ARG A 202 11.69 5.73 -14.90
N LEU A 203 12.43 4.78 -14.33
CA LEU A 203 12.94 4.86 -12.96
C LEU A 203 14.38 5.36 -12.96
N THR A 204 14.64 6.38 -12.15
CA THR A 204 15.98 6.90 -11.89
C THR A 204 16.29 6.80 -10.40
N PRO A 205 17.34 6.08 -9.97
CA PRO A 205 17.69 5.97 -8.56
C PRO A 205 17.99 7.34 -7.94
N ILE A 206 17.46 7.59 -6.75
CA ILE A 206 17.74 8.81 -5.99
C ILE A 206 18.98 8.60 -5.12
N GLY A 207 20.01 9.41 -5.33
CA GLY A 207 21.26 9.30 -4.58
C GLY A 207 21.07 9.51 -3.08
N ASN A 208 21.77 8.71 -2.25
CA ASN A 208 21.71 8.74 -0.78
C ASN A 208 20.29 8.52 -0.22
N SER A 209 19.49 7.70 -0.90
CA SER A 209 18.12 7.40 -0.48
C SER A 209 17.91 5.92 -0.10
N THR A 210 18.97 5.16 0.00
CA THR A 210 18.88 3.77 0.49
C THR A 210 19.05 3.77 2.01
N VAL A 211 18.07 3.20 2.72
CA VAL A 211 18.12 2.98 4.16
C VAL A 211 18.11 1.48 4.41
N SER A 212 19.24 0.96 4.89
CA SER A 212 19.35 -0.45 5.27
C SER A 212 18.70 -0.68 6.64
N VAL A 213 18.03 -1.81 6.78
CA VAL A 213 17.54 -2.33 8.07
C VAL A 213 18.48 -3.41 8.59
N ALA A 214 18.27 -3.89 9.80
CA ALA A 214 19.21 -4.84 10.42
C ALA A 214 19.33 -6.14 9.61
N TYR A 215 20.48 -6.81 9.68
CA TYR A 215 20.60 -8.18 9.16
C TYR A 215 19.62 -9.12 9.85
N GLY A 216 18.98 -9.96 9.06
CA GLY A 216 17.93 -10.87 9.55
C GLY A 216 16.56 -10.22 9.72
N SER A 217 16.42 -8.92 9.40
CA SER A 217 15.12 -8.28 9.24
C SER A 217 14.35 -8.87 8.08
N SER A 218 13.03 -8.84 8.19
CA SER A 218 12.10 -9.29 7.16
C SER A 218 11.11 -8.18 6.80
N PRO A 219 11.58 -7.09 6.14
CA PRO A 219 10.69 -5.99 5.77
C PRO A 219 9.70 -6.48 4.72
N SER A 220 8.40 -6.22 4.95
CA SER A 220 7.32 -6.82 4.17
C SER A 220 6.55 -5.83 3.30
N GLN A 221 6.62 -4.54 3.58
CA GLN A 221 5.76 -3.57 2.90
C GLN A 221 6.40 -2.17 2.81
N ALA A 222 6.13 -1.47 1.71
CA ALA A 222 6.39 -0.04 1.51
C ALA A 222 5.06 0.71 1.38
N LEU A 223 4.32 0.85 2.47
CA LEU A 223 3.02 1.52 2.46
C LEU A 223 3.21 3.03 2.33
N ALA A 224 2.96 3.58 1.14
CA ALA A 224 2.93 5.02 0.94
C ALA A 224 1.65 5.63 1.56
N VAL A 225 1.81 6.71 2.31
CA VAL A 225 0.67 7.38 2.95
C VAL A 225 0.01 8.32 1.94
N PRO A 226 -1.30 8.21 1.67
CA PRO A 226 -1.99 9.01 0.67
C PRO A 226 -1.92 10.53 0.93
N ARG A 227 -1.73 10.93 2.19
CA ARG A 227 -1.70 12.32 2.63
C ARG A 227 -0.45 12.63 3.44
N GLY A 228 0.68 12.62 2.78
CA GLY A 228 1.92 13.00 3.42
C GLY A 228 3.13 12.36 2.74
N PRO A 229 4.30 12.89 3.00
CA PRO A 229 5.53 12.34 2.43
C PRO A 229 6.05 11.21 3.33
N PHE A 230 5.20 10.23 3.69
CA PHE A 230 5.57 9.15 4.60
C PHE A 230 5.42 7.80 3.92
N VAL A 231 6.28 6.87 4.33
CA VAL A 231 6.19 5.44 4.01
C VAL A 231 6.31 4.66 5.30
N PHE A 232 5.37 3.73 5.51
CA PHE A 232 5.42 2.79 6.61
C PHE A 232 5.78 1.40 6.12
N GLY A 233 6.45 0.63 6.98
CA GLY A 233 6.81 -0.76 6.73
C GLY A 233 6.70 -1.59 8.00
N ALA A 234 6.49 -2.89 7.82
CA ALA A 234 6.62 -3.85 8.90
C ALA A 234 7.92 -4.65 8.71
N ASP A 235 8.64 -4.88 9.79
CA ASP A 235 9.73 -5.84 9.87
C ASP A 235 9.20 -7.05 10.62
N PHE A 236 8.74 -8.04 9.87
CA PHE A 236 8.03 -9.19 10.40
C PHE A 236 8.87 -9.95 11.43
N LEU A 237 10.10 -10.36 11.09
CA LEU A 237 10.97 -11.11 12.00
C LEU A 237 11.61 -10.22 13.07
N GLY A 238 11.82 -8.94 12.78
CA GLY A 238 12.37 -7.99 13.75
C GLY A 238 11.33 -7.50 14.78
N GLY A 239 10.05 -7.73 14.55
CA GLY A 239 8.98 -7.28 15.44
C GLY A 239 8.83 -5.76 15.50
N LEU A 240 9.15 -5.06 14.42
CA LEU A 240 9.24 -3.60 14.38
C LEU A 240 8.35 -3.01 13.30
N LEU A 241 7.82 -1.84 13.57
CA LEU A 241 7.24 -0.96 12.56
C LEU A 241 8.29 0.04 12.11
N GLN A 242 8.50 0.13 10.82
CA GLN A 242 9.38 1.10 10.19
C GLN A 242 8.57 2.32 9.77
N SER A 243 9.13 3.49 9.95
CA SER A 243 8.55 4.75 9.49
C SER A 243 9.62 5.60 8.83
N PHE A 244 9.27 6.14 7.66
CA PHE A 244 10.15 7.01 6.89
C PHE A 244 9.41 8.27 6.48
N SER A 245 10.12 9.38 6.44
CA SER A 245 9.72 10.58 5.73
C SER A 245 10.50 10.71 4.42
N ILE A 246 9.84 11.22 3.38
CA ILE A 246 10.47 11.54 2.10
C ILE A 246 10.71 13.06 2.05
N ASN A 247 11.94 13.48 1.90
CA ASN A 247 12.26 14.90 1.78
C ASN A 247 11.99 15.42 0.36
N HIS A 248 12.14 16.74 0.15
CA HIS A 248 11.88 17.38 -1.15
C HIS A 248 12.83 16.96 -2.28
N HIS A 249 13.88 16.20 -1.99
CA HIS A 249 14.76 15.57 -2.97
C HIS A 249 14.42 14.10 -3.21
N GLY A 250 13.31 13.60 -2.65
CA GLY A 250 12.90 12.20 -2.77
C GLY A 250 13.68 11.22 -1.88
N GLN A 251 14.55 11.72 -0.98
CA GLN A 251 15.37 10.87 -0.13
C GLN A 251 14.60 10.44 1.11
N LEU A 252 14.74 9.15 1.47
CA LEU A 252 14.20 8.59 2.71
C LEU A 252 14.98 9.06 3.92
N ARG A 253 14.24 9.37 4.98
CA ARG A 253 14.75 9.60 6.33
C ARG A 253 13.98 8.70 7.28
N GLN A 254 14.67 7.75 7.89
CA GLN A 254 14.07 6.84 8.86
C GLN A 254 13.82 7.57 10.19
N ASN A 255 12.60 7.43 10.69
CA ASN A 255 12.24 7.72 12.07
C ASN A 255 12.68 6.57 12.98
N LEU A 256 12.57 6.73 14.29
CA LEU A 256 12.87 5.64 15.22
C LEU A 256 11.89 4.48 14.99
N PRO A 257 12.37 3.26 14.66
CA PRO A 257 11.50 2.09 14.54
C PRO A 257 10.74 1.83 15.85
N GLN A 258 9.49 1.44 15.74
CA GLN A 258 8.61 1.20 16.88
C GLN A 258 8.36 -0.28 17.07
N ALA A 259 8.71 -0.80 18.25
CA ALA A 259 8.25 -2.13 18.66
C ALA A 259 6.77 -2.07 19.07
N LEU A 260 6.08 -3.19 18.90
CA LEU A 260 4.76 -3.38 19.51
C LEU A 260 4.93 -3.39 21.04
N PRO A 261 4.03 -2.73 21.80
CA PRO A 261 4.13 -2.70 23.25
C PRO A 261 4.03 -4.10 23.86
N GLU A 262 4.88 -4.43 24.84
CA GLU A 262 4.85 -5.71 25.57
C GLU A 262 3.48 -6.02 26.19
N SER A 263 2.71 -5.00 26.54
CA SER A 263 1.36 -5.14 27.06
C SER A 263 0.38 -5.83 26.10
N VAL A 264 0.66 -5.80 24.80
CA VAL A 264 -0.15 -6.47 23.77
C VAL A 264 0.01 -7.99 23.87
N PHE A 265 1.14 -8.49 24.40
CA PHE A 265 1.51 -9.90 24.40
C PHE A 265 1.34 -10.57 25.77
N VAL A 266 0.83 -9.86 26.78
CA VAL A 266 0.53 -10.44 28.09
C VAL A 266 -0.48 -11.59 27.91
N ASP A 267 -0.11 -12.76 28.42
CA ASP A 267 -0.89 -14.01 28.34
C ASP A 267 -1.13 -14.54 26.90
N LYS A 268 -0.37 -14.05 25.91
CA LYS A 268 -0.45 -14.52 24.53
C LYS A 268 0.82 -15.28 24.12
N THR A 269 0.63 -16.33 23.34
CA THR A 269 1.74 -17.09 22.75
C THR A 269 1.94 -16.64 21.30
N GLY A 270 3.13 -16.25 20.96
CA GLY A 270 3.52 -15.78 19.64
C GLY A 270 4.59 -14.71 19.73
N GLY A 271 5.23 -14.41 18.65
CA GLY A 271 6.21 -13.32 18.55
C GLY A 271 5.56 -11.97 18.25
N HIS A 272 6.35 -10.93 18.33
CA HIS A 272 6.00 -9.59 17.83
C HIS A 272 6.16 -9.60 16.30
N LEU A 273 5.22 -10.18 15.59
CA LEU A 273 5.30 -10.37 14.14
C LEU A 273 4.24 -9.51 13.44
N PRO A 274 4.48 -8.18 13.27
CA PRO A 274 3.60 -7.31 12.48
C PRO A 274 3.77 -7.64 11.00
N LEU A 275 2.68 -7.66 10.24
CA LEU A 275 2.75 -7.99 8.82
C LEU A 275 2.05 -6.95 7.94
N GLY A 276 0.74 -7.02 7.76
CA GLY A 276 -0.03 -6.13 6.93
C GLY A 276 -0.20 -4.74 7.54
N LEU A 277 -0.05 -3.74 6.71
CA LEU A 277 -0.22 -2.34 7.08
C LEU A 277 -1.25 -1.70 6.17
N ARG A 278 -2.15 -0.88 6.74
CA ARG A 278 -3.03 -0.02 5.96
C ARG A 278 -3.33 1.28 6.67
N THR A 279 -3.27 2.40 5.97
CA THR A 279 -3.66 3.70 6.54
C THR A 279 -5.15 3.98 6.29
N HIS A 280 -5.75 4.70 7.22
CA HIS A 280 -7.05 5.31 6.97
C HIS A 280 -6.92 6.40 5.89
N PRO A 281 -7.82 6.49 4.88
CA PRO A 281 -7.65 7.40 3.75
C PRO A 281 -7.69 8.88 4.12
N PHE A 282 -8.29 9.25 5.24
CA PHE A 282 -8.51 10.65 5.64
C PHE A 282 -7.89 11.05 6.97
N LEU A 283 -7.59 10.11 7.84
CA LEU A 283 -7.10 10.35 9.20
C LEU A 283 -5.68 9.80 9.37
N PRO A 284 -4.89 10.37 10.28
CA PRO A 284 -3.54 9.90 10.55
C PRO A 284 -3.56 8.63 11.42
N ILE A 285 -4.15 7.56 10.89
CA ILE A 285 -4.30 6.26 11.55
C ILE A 285 -3.65 5.19 10.68
N LEU A 286 -2.89 4.31 11.31
CA LEU A 286 -2.30 3.11 10.73
C LEU A 286 -2.89 1.90 11.44
N TYR A 287 -3.43 0.95 10.67
CA TYR A 287 -3.83 -0.38 11.10
C TYR A 287 -2.71 -1.36 10.79
N VAL A 288 -2.45 -2.30 11.70
CA VAL A 288 -1.35 -3.26 11.61
C VAL A 288 -1.85 -4.64 12.01
N ASP A 289 -1.78 -5.59 11.10
CA ASP A 289 -2.11 -6.98 11.39
C ASP A 289 -1.00 -7.63 12.21
N ILE A 290 -1.37 -8.25 13.33
CA ILE A 290 -0.44 -8.96 14.22
C ILE A 290 -0.73 -10.46 14.12
N THR A 291 -0.09 -11.08 13.16
CA THR A 291 -0.36 -12.43 12.69
C THR A 291 -0.44 -13.49 13.82
N PRO A 292 0.51 -13.58 14.79
CA PRO A 292 0.52 -14.70 15.72
C PRO A 292 -0.56 -14.65 16.81
N ILE A 293 -1.16 -13.49 17.02
CA ILE A 293 -2.10 -13.28 18.12
C ILE A 293 -3.51 -12.98 17.68
N SER A 294 -3.76 -12.99 16.34
CA SER A 294 -5.06 -12.68 15.73
C SER A 294 -5.63 -11.36 16.26
N GLU A 295 -4.89 -10.28 16.07
CA GLU A 295 -5.31 -8.93 16.43
C GLU A 295 -4.89 -7.91 15.36
N VAL A 296 -5.63 -6.82 15.31
CA VAL A 296 -5.26 -5.63 14.55
C VAL A 296 -4.87 -4.52 15.52
N ALA A 297 -3.63 -4.04 15.42
CA ALA A 297 -3.17 -2.90 16.19
C ALA A 297 -3.54 -1.59 15.49
N VAL A 298 -3.89 -0.59 16.29
CA VAL A 298 -4.24 0.76 15.83
C VAL A 298 -3.19 1.73 16.33
N TYR A 299 -2.58 2.45 15.40
CA TYR A 299 -1.61 3.50 15.67
C TYR A 299 -2.12 4.83 15.15
N ARG A 300 -1.69 5.89 15.80
CA ARG A 300 -1.75 7.24 15.25
C ARG A 300 -0.35 7.64 14.79
N PHE A 301 -0.26 8.41 13.71
CA PHE A 301 1.00 9.06 13.31
C PHE A 301 0.86 10.58 13.35
N ASP A 302 1.96 11.27 13.58
CA ASP A 302 2.03 12.73 13.63
C ASP A 302 2.51 13.33 12.28
N GLU A 303 2.73 14.64 12.27
CA GLU A 303 3.21 15.40 11.10
C GLU A 303 4.66 15.06 10.69
N ARG A 304 5.35 14.22 11.45
CA ARG A 304 6.68 13.70 11.13
C ARG A 304 6.66 12.24 10.71
N GLY A 305 5.46 11.61 10.78
CA GLY A 305 5.29 10.18 10.57
C GLY A 305 5.68 9.34 11.79
N GLU A 306 5.88 9.94 12.97
CA GLU A 306 6.18 9.20 14.20
C GLU A 306 4.91 8.47 14.68
N LEU A 307 5.05 7.17 14.94
CA LEU A 307 3.94 6.29 15.32
C LEU A 307 3.70 6.31 16.83
N SER A 308 2.44 6.32 17.23
CA SER A 308 2.01 6.19 18.63
C SER A 308 0.94 5.11 18.72
N PHE A 309 1.21 4.06 19.49
CA PHE A 309 0.27 2.98 19.75
C PHE A 309 -0.97 3.47 20.50
N LEU A 310 -2.15 3.03 20.08
CA LEU A 310 -3.41 3.34 20.74
C LEU A 310 -4.01 2.12 21.43
N ARG A 311 -4.20 1.03 20.68
CA ARG A 311 -4.82 -0.23 21.16
C ARG A 311 -4.60 -1.36 20.16
N THR A 312 -5.07 -2.54 20.54
CA THR A 312 -5.41 -3.62 19.62
C THR A 312 -6.91 -3.88 19.67
N VAL A 313 -7.44 -4.46 18.59
CA VAL A 313 -8.78 -5.03 18.51
C VAL A 313 -8.67 -6.49 18.08
N PRO A 314 -9.56 -7.38 18.60
CA PRO A 314 -9.51 -8.79 18.24
C PRO A 314 -9.85 -9.00 16.77
N ASP A 315 -9.28 -10.06 16.21
CA ASP A 315 -9.62 -10.66 14.93
C ASP A 315 -10.09 -12.10 15.22
N SER A 316 -11.31 -12.44 14.84
CA SER A 316 -11.85 -13.78 15.14
C SER A 316 -11.36 -14.86 14.18
N GLY A 317 -10.67 -14.46 13.09
CA GLY A 317 -9.94 -15.37 12.21
C GLY A 317 -8.57 -15.75 12.73
N ALA A 318 -7.83 -16.48 11.93
CA ALA A 318 -6.52 -16.98 12.29
C ALA A 318 -5.42 -16.45 11.36
N ALA A 319 -4.38 -15.88 11.96
CA ALA A 319 -3.22 -15.33 11.25
C ALA A 319 -3.58 -14.23 10.27
N PRO A 320 -4.05 -13.06 10.74
CA PRO A 320 -4.26 -11.89 9.88
C PRO A 320 -2.95 -11.48 9.22
N CYS A 321 -2.98 -11.29 7.90
CA CYS A 321 -1.80 -11.04 7.11
C CYS A 321 -1.84 -9.71 6.37
N TRP A 322 -2.91 -9.43 5.60
CA TRP A 322 -2.98 -8.24 4.76
C TRP A 322 -4.34 -7.57 4.87
N ALA A 323 -4.32 -6.25 4.80
CA ALA A 323 -5.53 -5.48 4.97
C ALA A 323 -5.73 -4.43 3.88
N THR A 324 -7.00 -4.07 3.66
CA THR A 324 -7.38 -2.91 2.86
C THR A 324 -8.47 -2.10 3.56
N VAL A 325 -8.49 -0.79 3.34
CA VAL A 325 -9.55 0.11 3.81
C VAL A 325 -10.30 0.63 2.60
N ASN A 326 -11.62 0.65 2.66
CA ASN A 326 -12.42 1.18 1.58
C ASN A 326 -12.20 2.70 1.37
N HIS A 327 -12.54 3.21 0.19
CA HIS A 327 -12.27 4.60 -0.19
C HIS A 327 -12.98 5.61 0.69
N THR A 328 -14.12 5.22 1.27
CA THR A 328 -14.87 6.08 2.21
C THR A 328 -14.30 6.07 3.63
N GLY A 329 -13.35 5.20 3.94
CA GLY A 329 -12.75 5.06 5.28
C GLY A 329 -13.72 4.51 6.32
N THR A 330 -14.75 3.79 5.91
CA THR A 330 -15.79 3.28 6.81
C THR A 330 -15.68 1.80 7.10
N ARG A 331 -14.83 1.07 6.36
CA ARG A 331 -14.60 -0.38 6.51
C ARG A 331 -13.13 -0.72 6.35
N LEU A 332 -12.67 -1.62 7.20
CA LEU A 332 -11.37 -2.30 7.08
C LEU A 332 -11.65 -3.79 6.81
N TYR A 333 -10.90 -4.37 5.90
CA TYR A 333 -10.94 -5.79 5.53
C TYR A 333 -9.57 -6.38 5.79
N ALA A 334 -9.47 -7.42 6.61
CA ALA A 334 -8.23 -8.14 6.91
C ALA A 334 -8.32 -9.60 6.44
N THR A 335 -7.31 -10.07 5.71
CA THR A 335 -7.25 -11.47 5.25
C THR A 335 -6.57 -12.35 6.27
N ASN A 336 -7.17 -13.48 6.60
CA ASN A 336 -6.69 -14.46 7.56
C ASN A 336 -6.19 -15.71 6.86
N THR A 337 -4.88 -15.83 6.74
CA THR A 337 -4.23 -16.95 6.03
C THR A 337 -4.42 -18.29 6.75
N GLY A 338 -4.57 -18.26 8.08
CA GLY A 338 -4.63 -19.46 8.90
C GLY A 338 -5.95 -20.24 8.83
N ASP A 339 -7.06 -19.59 8.48
CA ASP A 339 -8.39 -20.21 8.38
C ASP A 339 -9.18 -19.86 7.13
N ASN A 340 -8.54 -19.17 6.15
CA ASN A 340 -9.14 -18.80 4.88
C ASN A 340 -10.36 -17.89 5.04
N SER A 341 -10.25 -16.87 5.87
CA SER A 341 -11.30 -15.90 6.10
C SER A 341 -10.89 -14.47 5.76
N VAL A 342 -11.87 -13.60 5.70
CA VAL A 342 -11.70 -12.15 5.66
C VAL A 342 -12.53 -11.55 6.78
N GLU A 343 -11.87 -10.83 7.68
CA GLU A 343 -12.57 -10.06 8.72
C GLU A 343 -12.99 -8.70 8.18
N VAL A 344 -14.20 -8.30 8.53
CA VAL A 344 -14.76 -6.99 8.20
C VAL A 344 -14.95 -6.18 9.47
N TYR A 345 -14.34 -5.02 9.51
CA TYR A 345 -14.47 -4.09 10.63
C TYR A 345 -15.24 -2.84 10.22
N ASP A 346 -16.13 -2.40 11.09
CA ASP A 346 -16.74 -1.09 11.06
C ASP A 346 -15.77 -0.04 11.60
N LEU A 347 -15.54 1.00 10.81
CA LEU A 347 -14.69 2.14 11.15
C LEU A 347 -15.51 3.41 11.48
N THR A 348 -16.76 3.29 11.97
CA THR A 348 -17.55 4.44 12.46
C THR A 348 -16.77 5.20 13.53
N ASP A 349 -16.07 4.50 14.42
CA ASP A 349 -14.95 5.04 15.21
C ASP A 349 -13.63 4.47 14.67
N PRO A 350 -12.91 5.19 13.81
CA PRO A 350 -11.67 4.68 13.20
C PRO A 350 -10.55 4.40 14.19
N PHE A 351 -10.64 4.95 15.41
CA PHE A 351 -9.69 4.68 16.49
C PHE A 351 -10.02 3.39 17.26
N ASN A 352 -11.22 2.83 17.05
CA ASN A 352 -11.68 1.62 17.71
C ASN A 352 -12.50 0.75 16.74
N PRO A 353 -11.85 0.13 15.73
CA PRO A 353 -12.51 -0.76 14.79
C PRO A 353 -13.33 -1.84 15.51
N VAL A 354 -14.51 -2.12 14.99
CA VAL A 354 -15.41 -3.15 15.54
C VAL A 354 -15.66 -4.19 14.47
N GLU A 355 -15.28 -5.44 14.73
CA GLU A 355 -15.58 -6.56 13.84
C GLU A 355 -17.09 -6.73 13.67
N ILE A 356 -17.54 -6.82 12.43
CA ILE A 356 -18.96 -7.00 12.06
C ILE A 356 -19.23 -8.27 11.25
N GLN A 357 -18.17 -8.91 10.71
CA GLN A 357 -18.28 -10.16 9.98
C GLN A 357 -16.97 -10.92 9.98
N HIS A 358 -17.04 -12.22 10.27
CA HIS A 358 -16.06 -13.23 9.93
C HIS A 358 -16.53 -13.95 8.66
N PHE A 359 -15.91 -13.70 7.52
CA PHE A 359 -16.29 -14.25 6.23
C PHE A 359 -15.34 -15.37 5.82
N VAL A 360 -15.79 -16.62 5.93
CA VAL A 360 -15.02 -17.79 5.49
C VAL A 360 -15.14 -17.94 3.98
N MET A 361 -14.00 -17.99 3.30
CA MET A 361 -13.91 -18.15 1.85
C MET A 361 -14.39 -19.53 1.40
N THR A 362 -14.76 -19.65 0.13
CA THR A 362 -15.17 -20.94 -0.46
C THR A 362 -14.06 -21.99 -0.26
N SER A 363 -14.44 -23.18 0.21
CA SER A 363 -13.50 -24.31 0.43
C SER A 363 -12.84 -24.76 -0.88
N ASN A 364 -11.65 -25.34 -0.79
CA ASN A 364 -10.73 -25.80 -1.84
C ASN A 364 -9.87 -24.71 -2.49
N THR A 365 -9.84 -23.53 -1.92
CA THR A 365 -8.85 -22.51 -2.24
C THR A 365 -7.63 -22.71 -1.36
N GLY A 366 -6.52 -22.10 -1.72
CA GLY A 366 -5.33 -22.05 -0.87
C GLY A 366 -5.54 -21.08 0.29
N ALA A 367 -4.46 -20.80 1.00
CA ALA A 367 -4.43 -19.78 2.04
C ALA A 367 -4.71 -18.40 1.41
N VAL A 368 -5.70 -17.67 1.92
CA VAL A 368 -5.98 -16.29 1.47
C VAL A 368 -4.80 -15.38 1.76
N PHE A 369 -4.57 -14.43 0.87
CA PHE A 369 -3.38 -13.60 0.93
C PHE A 369 -3.69 -12.13 0.62
N SER A 370 -3.10 -11.55 -0.44
CA SER A 370 -3.26 -10.13 -0.77
C SER A 370 -4.70 -9.75 -1.10
N THR A 371 -5.07 -8.52 -0.76
CA THR A 371 -6.41 -7.99 -0.96
C THR A 371 -6.40 -6.55 -1.45
N VAL A 372 -7.36 -6.21 -2.31
CA VAL A 372 -7.59 -4.86 -2.81
C VAL A 372 -9.08 -4.63 -3.05
N ILE A 373 -9.53 -3.40 -2.80
CA ILE A 373 -10.93 -3.00 -3.07
C ILE A 373 -11.00 -2.16 -4.35
N ASP A 374 -12.06 -2.34 -5.14
CA ASP A 374 -12.31 -1.54 -6.34
C ASP A 374 -12.63 -0.07 -6.00
N GLN A 375 -12.46 0.83 -6.99
CA GLN A 375 -12.68 2.27 -6.80
C GLN A 375 -14.10 2.64 -6.36
N THR A 376 -15.06 1.76 -6.54
CA THR A 376 -16.48 2.00 -6.21
C THR A 376 -16.89 1.41 -4.87
N ASP A 377 -15.97 0.78 -4.13
CA ASP A 377 -16.22 0.05 -2.88
C ASP A 377 -17.27 -1.08 -3.04
N GLN A 378 -17.41 -1.67 -4.25
CA GLN A 378 -18.39 -2.70 -4.53
C GLN A 378 -17.83 -4.11 -4.62
N TRP A 379 -16.53 -4.23 -4.90
CA TRP A 379 -15.84 -5.49 -5.03
C TRP A 379 -14.54 -5.50 -4.25
N LEU A 380 -14.39 -6.49 -3.39
CA LEU A 380 -13.12 -6.82 -2.75
C LEU A 380 -12.51 -8.00 -3.50
N TYR A 381 -11.30 -7.83 -3.99
CA TYR A 381 -10.53 -8.86 -4.67
C TYR A 381 -9.50 -9.44 -3.74
N VAL A 382 -9.42 -10.79 -3.70
CA VAL A 382 -8.50 -11.51 -2.81
C VAL A 382 -7.79 -12.59 -3.61
N THR A 383 -6.49 -12.73 -3.43
CA THR A 383 -5.75 -13.90 -3.91
C THR A 383 -5.72 -14.99 -2.85
N SER A 384 -5.68 -16.24 -3.29
CA SER A 384 -5.32 -17.38 -2.45
C SER A 384 -4.13 -18.10 -3.05
N GLU A 385 -3.34 -18.73 -2.21
CA GLU A 385 -2.06 -19.34 -2.57
C GLU A 385 -1.98 -20.79 -2.14
N GLN A 386 -1.20 -21.57 -2.86
CA GLN A 386 -0.80 -22.89 -2.38
C GLN A 386 -0.09 -22.77 -1.04
N SER A 387 -0.63 -23.43 -0.01
CA SER A 387 -0.06 -23.43 1.34
C SER A 387 1.04 -24.49 1.53
N SER A 388 1.25 -25.36 0.54
CA SER A 388 2.28 -26.41 0.58
C SER A 388 2.62 -26.91 -0.82
N ALA A 389 3.76 -27.56 -0.97
CA ALA A 389 4.19 -28.22 -2.22
C ALA A 389 3.25 -29.33 -2.71
N THR A 390 2.42 -29.87 -1.81
CA THR A 390 1.45 -30.94 -2.11
C THR A 390 0.03 -30.42 -2.31
N ALA A 391 -0.21 -29.13 -2.09
CA ALA A 391 -1.50 -28.53 -2.38
C ALA A 391 -1.79 -28.55 -3.89
N ALA A 392 -3.07 -28.69 -4.23
CA ALA A 392 -3.45 -28.70 -5.63
C ALA A 392 -3.16 -27.35 -6.31
N PRO A 393 -2.81 -27.32 -7.61
CA PRO A 393 -2.56 -26.06 -8.33
C PRO A 393 -3.74 -25.08 -8.27
N GLU A 394 -4.95 -25.60 -8.17
CA GLU A 394 -6.20 -24.85 -8.03
C GLU A 394 -6.29 -24.06 -6.73
N ALA A 395 -5.40 -24.31 -5.77
CA ALA A 395 -5.26 -23.53 -4.56
C ALA A 395 -4.74 -22.11 -4.82
N ASN A 396 -4.02 -21.87 -5.94
CA ASN A 396 -3.76 -20.52 -6.41
C ASN A 396 -5.03 -19.97 -7.06
N GLY A 397 -5.75 -19.16 -6.34
CA GLY A 397 -7.06 -18.64 -6.72
C GLY A 397 -7.13 -17.11 -6.73
N PHE A 398 -8.14 -16.62 -7.44
CA PHE A 398 -8.51 -15.22 -7.47
C PHE A 398 -10.01 -15.10 -7.19
N HIS A 399 -10.35 -14.46 -6.10
CA HIS A 399 -11.70 -14.30 -5.58
C HIS A 399 -12.22 -12.91 -5.84
N ALA A 400 -13.49 -12.80 -6.26
CA ALA A 400 -14.22 -11.54 -6.35
C ALA A 400 -15.39 -11.57 -5.36
N LEU A 401 -15.21 -10.86 -4.26
CA LEU A 401 -16.19 -10.76 -3.18
C LEU A 401 -17.05 -9.52 -3.38
N LYS A 402 -18.36 -9.71 -3.37
CA LYS A 402 -19.30 -8.59 -3.45
C LYS A 402 -19.41 -7.91 -2.10
N VAL A 403 -19.20 -6.60 -2.08
CA VAL A 403 -19.41 -5.75 -0.91
C VAL A 403 -20.86 -5.31 -0.85
N GLY A 404 -21.54 -5.59 0.25
CA GLY A 404 -22.90 -5.17 0.54
C GLY A 404 -23.00 -3.69 0.94
N PRO A 405 -24.20 -3.12 1.01
CA PRO A 405 -24.40 -1.73 1.42
C PRO A 405 -23.95 -1.43 2.85
N ASP A 406 -23.89 -2.44 3.69
CA ASP A 406 -23.39 -2.38 5.07
C ASP A 406 -21.89 -2.70 5.18
N GLY A 407 -21.24 -2.98 4.05
CA GLY A 407 -19.83 -3.34 3.95
C GLY A 407 -19.54 -4.83 4.16
N THR A 408 -20.55 -5.65 4.47
CA THR A 408 -20.38 -7.11 4.59
C THR A 408 -20.07 -7.75 3.24
N LEU A 409 -19.41 -8.90 3.29
CA LEU A 409 -18.94 -9.63 2.11
C LEU A 409 -19.85 -10.82 1.76
N SER A 410 -19.91 -11.12 0.47
CA SER A 410 -20.44 -12.36 -0.06
C SER A 410 -19.61 -12.81 -1.27
N GLU A 411 -19.54 -14.11 -1.51
CA GLU A 411 -18.87 -14.70 -2.67
C GLU A 411 -19.89 -15.26 -3.64
N PRO A 412 -20.40 -14.45 -4.60
CA PRO A 412 -21.50 -14.86 -5.47
C PRO A 412 -21.06 -15.81 -6.60
N PHE A 413 -19.74 -15.88 -6.88
CA PHE A 413 -19.18 -16.65 -7.97
C PHE A 413 -18.03 -17.53 -7.46
N ALA A 414 -17.79 -18.66 -8.13
CA ALA A 414 -16.61 -19.46 -7.86
C ALA A 414 -15.31 -18.67 -8.17
N PRO A 415 -14.23 -18.88 -7.41
CA PRO A 415 -12.93 -18.23 -7.68
C PRO A 415 -12.42 -18.64 -9.06
N ALA A 416 -11.66 -17.73 -9.69
CA ALA A 416 -10.87 -18.05 -10.87
C ALA A 416 -9.60 -18.79 -10.42
N VAL A 417 -9.25 -19.88 -11.12
CA VAL A 417 -7.96 -20.54 -10.93
C VAL A 417 -6.88 -19.72 -11.63
N LEU A 418 -5.82 -19.38 -10.92
CA LEU A 418 -4.69 -18.66 -11.50
C LEU A 418 -3.84 -19.64 -12.35
N PRO A 419 -3.65 -19.39 -13.65
CA PRO A 419 -2.85 -20.24 -14.52
C PRO A 419 -1.35 -20.04 -14.27
N ILE A 420 -0.90 -20.36 -13.07
CA ILE A 420 0.51 -20.28 -12.70
C ILE A 420 1.16 -21.57 -13.13
N GLY A 421 1.80 -21.52 -14.31
CA GLY A 421 2.42 -22.70 -14.91
C GLY A 421 3.73 -23.10 -14.24
N GLY A 422 3.99 -24.42 -14.22
CA GLY A 422 5.26 -24.99 -13.79
C GLY A 422 5.08 -26.30 -13.03
N THR A 423 6.14 -27.08 -12.98
CA THR A 423 6.23 -28.34 -12.19
C THR A 423 6.55 -28.07 -10.71
N VAL A 424 6.76 -26.81 -10.35
CA VAL A 424 7.14 -26.35 -9.00
C VAL A 424 5.98 -25.53 -8.45
N PRO A 425 5.58 -25.72 -7.19
CA PRO A 425 4.58 -24.88 -6.59
C PRO A 425 5.02 -23.41 -6.67
N VAL A 426 4.23 -22.60 -7.29
CA VAL A 426 4.44 -21.16 -7.42
C VAL A 426 3.29 -20.47 -6.70
N ARG A 427 3.60 -19.49 -5.90
CA ARG A 427 2.61 -18.64 -5.25
C ARG A 427 2.45 -17.36 -6.05
N SER A 428 1.22 -17.00 -6.36
CA SER A 428 0.93 -15.65 -6.86
C SER A 428 1.26 -14.64 -5.77
N GLN A 429 1.77 -13.48 -6.15
CA GLN A 429 2.02 -12.41 -5.19
C GLN A 429 1.39 -11.12 -5.66
N GLY A 430 0.71 -10.47 -4.72
CA GLY A 430 0.15 -9.17 -4.94
C GLY A 430 -1.05 -9.16 -5.90
N ILE A 431 -1.89 -8.19 -5.69
CA ILE A 431 -3.05 -7.88 -6.50
C ILE A 431 -3.24 -6.37 -6.53
N THR A 432 -3.63 -5.83 -7.65
CA THR A 432 -4.06 -4.44 -7.76
C THR A 432 -5.20 -4.31 -8.76
N VAL A 433 -6.00 -3.26 -8.62
CA VAL A 433 -7.10 -2.93 -9.51
C VAL A 433 -6.92 -1.51 -10.04
N LEU A 434 -7.41 -1.24 -11.26
CA LEU A 434 -7.37 0.11 -11.81
C LEU A 434 -8.14 1.07 -10.90
N GLY A 435 -7.47 2.12 -10.43
CA GLY A 435 -8.05 3.11 -9.51
C GLY A 435 -8.04 2.68 -8.03
N ALA A 436 -7.32 1.61 -7.66
CA ALA A 436 -7.13 1.25 -6.25
C ALA A 436 -6.42 2.37 -5.46
N ASN A 437 -6.78 2.50 -4.19
CA ASN A 437 -5.98 3.22 -3.21
C ASN A 437 -4.83 2.30 -2.78
N ASN A 438 -3.66 2.49 -3.38
CA ASN A 438 -2.43 1.78 -3.04
C ASN A 438 -1.67 2.49 -1.93
#